data_0d8100d53fe697b0ba2119b51feba4cd
#
_entry.id   0d8100d53fe697b0ba2119b51feba4cd
#
_cell.length_a   1.000
_cell.length_b   1.000
_cell.length_c   1.000
_cell.angle_alpha   90.00
_cell.angle_beta   90.00
_cell.angle_gamma   90.00
#
_symmetry.space_group_name_H-M   'P 1'
#
loop_
_entity.id
_entity.type
_entity.pdbx_description
1 polymer ?
#
loop_
_entity_poly.entity_id
_entity_poly.type
_entity_poly.pdbx_seq_one_letter_code
_entity_poly.pdbx_strand_id
1 'polypeptide(L)'
;MNIKDNIEKIRKTIPENVKLLAVSKTKPLEDLEEAYKVGIRDFGENKVQEMMKKKENFHNDVRWHFIGHLQTNKVKYLVGNVYLIHSLSSIKLLHQIEKEFKKGNDIANALIEINIGREDSKSGIFEEDLEEMLSEVEKCENVKVNGIMTIIPIGSQDQNREYFKKTKKIFDSLKERQFKNIKMEILSMGMTHDYLTAIEEGSTIVRIGTGIFGERNYKI
;
A
#
# COMPACT_ATOMS: atom_id res chain seq x y z
N MET A 1 17.23 4.91 -19.09
CA MET A 1 16.44 3.71 -18.74
C MET A 1 15.04 4.01 -19.24
N ASN A 2 14.42 3.11 -20.00
CA ASN A 2 13.11 3.39 -20.61
C ASN A 2 12.00 2.89 -19.68
N ILE A 3 11.29 3.80 -19.04
CA ILE A 3 10.20 3.53 -18.10
C ILE A 3 9.07 2.73 -18.78
N LYS A 4 8.74 3.08 -20.03
CA LYS A 4 7.75 2.38 -20.82
C LYS A 4 8.11 0.89 -20.98
N ASP A 5 9.33 0.60 -21.44
CA ASP A 5 9.78 -0.79 -21.68
C ASP A 5 9.78 -1.60 -20.38
N ASN A 6 10.15 -0.98 -19.26
CA ASN A 6 10.12 -1.64 -17.96
C ASN A 6 8.69 -2.00 -17.53
N ILE A 7 7.75 -1.08 -17.69
CA ILE A 7 6.33 -1.33 -17.37
C ILE A 7 5.76 -2.44 -18.25
N GLU A 8 6.04 -2.41 -19.56
CA GLU A 8 5.56 -3.44 -20.49
C GLU A 8 6.13 -4.84 -20.16
N LYS A 9 7.41 -4.92 -19.78
CA LYS A 9 8.03 -6.17 -19.32
C LYS A 9 7.37 -6.70 -18.04
N ILE A 10 7.17 -5.83 -17.05
CA ILE A 10 6.55 -6.20 -15.79
C ILE A 10 5.10 -6.64 -16.01
N ARG A 11 4.31 -5.91 -16.80
CA ARG A 11 2.92 -6.26 -17.09
C ARG A 11 2.74 -7.65 -17.72
N LYS A 12 3.69 -8.09 -18.53
CA LYS A 12 3.66 -9.45 -19.12
C LYS A 12 3.77 -10.57 -18.08
N THR A 13 4.27 -10.26 -16.89
CA THR A 13 4.45 -11.21 -15.78
C THR A 13 3.37 -11.10 -14.71
N ILE A 14 2.50 -10.10 -14.80
CA ILE A 14 1.43 -9.83 -13.83
C ILE A 14 0.10 -10.29 -14.41
N PRO A 15 -0.64 -11.21 -13.75
CA PRO A 15 -1.98 -11.60 -14.15
C PRO A 15 -2.96 -10.41 -14.12
N GLU A 16 -4.03 -10.46 -14.92
CA GLU A 16 -5.02 -9.38 -15.04
C GLU A 16 -5.72 -9.04 -13.73
N ASN A 17 -5.88 -9.99 -12.83
CA ASN A 17 -6.47 -9.80 -11.51
C ASN A 17 -5.52 -9.21 -10.47
N VAL A 18 -4.26 -8.96 -10.82
CA VAL A 18 -3.27 -8.34 -9.94
C VAL A 18 -2.95 -6.92 -10.40
N LYS A 19 -3.11 -5.96 -9.51
CA LYS A 19 -2.84 -4.55 -9.78
C LYS A 19 -1.36 -4.23 -9.64
N LEU A 20 -0.82 -3.52 -10.63
CA LEU A 20 0.51 -2.90 -10.55
C LEU A 20 0.41 -1.50 -9.95
N LEU A 21 0.96 -1.31 -8.75
CA LEU A 21 1.15 -0.01 -8.13
C LEU A 21 2.56 0.50 -8.42
N ALA A 22 2.66 1.60 -9.17
CA ALA A 22 3.93 2.24 -9.48
C ALA A 22 4.40 3.09 -8.29
N VAL A 23 5.47 2.67 -7.62
CA VAL A 23 6.03 3.37 -6.46
C VAL A 23 6.91 4.52 -6.93
N SER A 24 6.37 5.73 -6.92
CA SER A 24 6.95 6.93 -7.52
C SER A 24 7.70 7.84 -6.56
N LYS A 25 7.86 7.41 -5.30
CA LYS A 25 8.60 8.20 -4.30
C LYS A 25 9.97 8.65 -4.81
N THR A 26 10.33 9.90 -4.56
CA THR A 26 11.59 10.56 -4.98
C THR A 26 11.75 10.73 -6.49
N LYS A 27 10.77 10.41 -7.30
CA LYS A 27 10.81 10.56 -8.76
C LYS A 27 10.15 11.88 -9.19
N PRO A 28 10.70 12.56 -10.21
CA PRO A 28 10.11 13.79 -10.75
C PRO A 28 8.84 13.49 -11.55
N LEU A 29 8.05 14.54 -11.82
CA LEU A 29 6.76 14.38 -12.53
C LEU A 29 6.94 13.86 -13.97
N GLU A 30 8.05 14.16 -14.59
CA GLU A 30 8.40 13.70 -15.94
C GLU A 30 8.46 12.16 -16.01
N ASP A 31 9.02 11.51 -14.99
CA ASP A 31 9.06 10.04 -14.89
C ASP A 31 7.65 9.46 -14.71
N LEU A 32 6.80 10.13 -13.90
CA LEU A 32 5.42 9.73 -13.69
C LEU A 32 4.60 9.89 -14.98
N GLU A 33 4.87 10.95 -15.75
CA GLU A 33 4.22 11.21 -17.04
C GLU A 33 4.49 10.09 -18.06
N GLU A 34 5.73 9.58 -18.11
CA GLU A 34 6.05 8.43 -18.95
C GLU A 34 5.25 7.19 -18.54
N ALA A 35 5.12 6.92 -17.24
CA ALA A 35 4.33 5.82 -16.74
C ALA A 35 2.83 6.02 -16.99
N TYR A 36 2.34 7.25 -16.85
CA TYR A 36 0.94 7.60 -17.13
C TYR A 36 0.56 7.38 -18.59
N LYS A 37 1.42 7.76 -19.54
CA LYS A 37 1.21 7.59 -21.00
C LYS A 37 1.05 6.12 -21.40
N VAL A 38 1.64 5.19 -20.66
CA VAL A 38 1.46 3.75 -20.87
C VAL A 38 0.36 3.14 -19.99
N GLY A 39 -0.52 3.98 -19.43
CA GLY A 39 -1.75 3.58 -18.75
C GLY A 39 -1.60 3.24 -17.28
N ILE A 40 -0.53 3.63 -16.59
CA ILE A 40 -0.49 3.61 -15.13
C ILE A 40 -1.42 4.69 -14.58
N ARG A 41 -2.23 4.31 -13.60
CA ARG A 41 -3.15 5.22 -12.88
C ARG A 41 -3.02 5.10 -11.37
N ASP A 42 -2.36 4.06 -10.87
CA ASP A 42 -2.11 3.82 -9.44
C ASP A 42 -0.65 4.16 -9.12
N PHE A 43 -0.44 5.23 -8.34
CA PHE A 43 0.89 5.67 -7.91
C PHE A 43 1.02 5.63 -6.39
N GLY A 44 2.17 5.14 -5.89
CA GLY A 44 2.44 4.98 -4.47
C GLY A 44 3.50 5.94 -3.96
N GLU A 45 3.17 6.66 -2.88
CA GLU A 45 4.04 7.64 -2.22
C GLU A 45 4.31 7.28 -0.76
N ASN A 46 5.49 7.64 -0.28
CA ASN A 46 5.90 7.41 1.11
C ASN A 46 5.82 8.66 1.99
N LYS A 47 5.74 9.85 1.42
CA LYS A 47 5.71 11.13 2.14
C LYS A 47 4.49 11.92 1.73
N VAL A 48 3.69 12.36 2.72
CA VAL A 48 2.45 13.09 2.47
C VAL A 48 2.70 14.38 1.68
N GLN A 49 3.74 15.16 2.03
CA GLN A 49 4.06 16.40 1.33
C GLN A 49 4.44 16.17 -0.13
N GLU A 50 5.18 15.09 -0.42
CA GLU A 50 5.54 14.72 -1.79
C GLU A 50 4.29 14.33 -2.59
N MET A 51 3.42 13.49 -2.00
CA MET A 51 2.16 13.10 -2.62
C MET A 51 1.29 14.31 -2.95
N MET A 52 1.10 15.22 -2.00
CA MET A 52 0.30 16.42 -2.20
C MET A 52 0.84 17.32 -3.32
N LYS A 53 2.16 17.59 -3.30
CA LYS A 53 2.80 18.39 -4.34
C LYS A 53 2.64 17.77 -5.74
N LYS A 54 2.75 16.45 -5.84
CA LYS A 54 2.54 15.74 -7.11
C LYS A 54 1.09 15.78 -7.54
N LYS A 55 0.16 15.51 -6.64
CA LYS A 55 -1.28 15.52 -6.94
C LYS A 55 -1.76 16.88 -7.47
N GLU A 56 -1.28 17.98 -6.89
CA GLU A 56 -1.62 19.35 -7.35
C GLU A 56 -1.16 19.66 -8.78
N ASN A 57 -0.12 18.99 -9.26
CA ASN A 57 0.52 19.26 -10.53
C ASN A 57 0.46 18.10 -11.53
N PHE A 58 -0.45 17.13 -11.29
CA PHE A 58 -0.55 15.95 -12.12
C PHE A 58 -2.01 15.63 -12.48
N HIS A 59 -2.27 14.58 -13.25
CA HIS A 59 -3.58 14.21 -13.77
C HIS A 59 -4.59 13.85 -12.67
N ASN A 60 -5.82 14.33 -12.78
CA ASN A 60 -6.88 14.16 -11.77
C ASN A 60 -7.46 12.74 -11.70
N ASP A 61 -7.26 11.92 -12.74
CA ASP A 61 -7.71 10.52 -12.79
C ASP A 61 -6.73 9.53 -12.16
N VAL A 62 -5.64 10.04 -11.57
CA VAL A 62 -4.65 9.24 -10.84
C VAL A 62 -5.17 8.89 -9.45
N ARG A 63 -5.05 7.61 -9.10
CA ARG A 63 -5.31 7.10 -7.76
C ARG A 63 -4.03 7.12 -6.95
N TRP A 64 -4.00 8.00 -5.96
CA TRP A 64 -2.84 8.16 -5.08
C TRP A 64 -2.93 7.21 -3.89
N HIS A 65 -1.96 6.31 -3.76
CA HIS A 65 -1.82 5.38 -2.65
C HIS A 65 -0.74 5.87 -1.69
N PHE A 66 -1.07 5.92 -0.41
CA PHE A 66 -0.08 6.21 0.62
C PHE A 66 0.46 4.90 1.20
N ILE A 67 1.75 4.64 1.01
CA ILE A 67 2.39 3.36 1.33
C ILE A 67 3.57 3.48 2.31
N GLY A 68 3.88 4.68 2.80
CA GLY A 68 4.92 4.92 3.78
C GLY A 68 4.39 4.99 5.21
N HIS A 69 5.28 5.12 6.19
CA HIS A 69 4.87 5.34 7.58
C HIS A 69 4.08 6.64 7.71
N LEU A 70 2.83 6.55 8.17
CA LEU A 70 1.93 7.69 8.32
C LEU A 70 1.98 8.26 9.73
N GLN A 71 2.55 9.46 9.85
CA GLN A 71 2.52 10.20 11.10
C GLN A 71 1.11 10.77 11.36
N THR A 72 0.64 10.71 12.61
CA THR A 72 -0.71 11.17 12.99
C THR A 72 -0.98 12.63 12.62
N ASN A 73 0.01 13.52 12.79
CA ASN A 73 -0.12 14.95 12.45
C ASN A 73 -0.22 15.22 10.93
N LYS A 74 0.01 14.21 10.10
CA LYS A 74 -0.07 14.30 8.63
C LYS A 74 -1.38 13.76 8.06
N VAL A 75 -2.17 13.04 8.83
CA VAL A 75 -3.43 12.42 8.39
C VAL A 75 -4.38 13.44 7.78
N LYS A 76 -4.51 14.62 8.37
CA LYS A 76 -5.40 15.70 7.89
C LYS A 76 -5.20 16.10 6.42
N TYR A 77 -4.00 15.92 5.87
CA TYR A 77 -3.71 16.23 4.47
C TYR A 77 -4.18 15.14 3.49
N LEU A 78 -4.50 13.95 3.99
CA LEU A 78 -4.98 12.84 3.16
C LEU A 78 -6.48 12.90 2.89
N VAL A 79 -7.25 13.65 3.69
CA VAL A 79 -8.70 13.80 3.53
C VAL A 79 -9.02 14.38 2.15
N GLY A 80 -9.82 13.70 1.34
CA GLY A 80 -10.14 14.06 -0.05
C GLY A 80 -9.00 13.89 -1.04
N ASN A 81 -7.84 13.37 -0.61
CA ASN A 81 -6.62 13.37 -1.41
C ASN A 81 -5.99 11.99 -1.63
N VAL A 82 -6.33 11.01 -0.82
CA VAL A 82 -5.79 9.64 -0.92
C VAL A 82 -6.87 8.68 -1.40
N TYR A 83 -6.48 7.78 -2.29
CA TYR A 83 -7.34 6.68 -2.73
C TYR A 83 -7.31 5.50 -1.75
N LEU A 84 -6.13 5.13 -1.25
CA LEU A 84 -5.94 4.01 -0.33
C LEU A 84 -4.71 4.25 0.57
N ILE A 85 -4.89 4.08 1.88
CA ILE A 85 -3.82 4.11 2.87
C ILE A 85 -3.40 2.67 3.14
N HIS A 86 -2.17 2.28 2.77
CA HIS A 86 -1.68 0.90 2.97
C HIS A 86 -1.08 0.67 4.36
N SER A 87 -0.85 1.72 5.12
CA SER A 87 -0.02 1.72 6.32
C SER A 87 -0.80 2.00 7.61
N LEU A 88 -1.99 1.40 7.77
CA LEU A 88 -2.69 1.43 9.05
C LEU A 88 -1.96 0.51 10.05
N SER A 89 -1.08 1.09 10.85
CA SER A 89 -0.08 0.39 11.65
C SER A 89 -0.26 0.50 13.17
N SER A 90 -1.32 1.15 13.65
CA SER A 90 -1.63 1.23 15.08
C SER A 90 -3.03 1.75 15.34
N ILE A 91 -3.59 1.40 16.51
CA ILE A 91 -4.89 1.91 16.98
C ILE A 91 -4.87 3.44 17.14
N LYS A 92 -3.75 4.00 17.62
CA LYS A 92 -3.57 5.46 17.70
C LYS A 92 -3.72 6.12 16.34
N LEU A 93 -3.15 5.52 15.29
CA LEU A 93 -3.28 6.02 13.92
C LEU A 93 -4.70 5.85 13.39
N LEU A 94 -5.36 4.72 13.67
CA LEU A 94 -6.76 4.48 13.33
C LEU A 94 -7.67 5.59 13.88
N HIS A 95 -7.57 5.87 15.16
CA HIS A 95 -8.38 6.92 15.80
C HIS A 95 -8.11 8.32 15.23
N GLN A 96 -6.86 8.60 14.84
CA GLN A 96 -6.54 9.86 14.16
C GLN A 96 -7.13 9.93 12.75
N ILE A 97 -7.10 8.82 12.00
CA ILE A 97 -7.72 8.74 10.67
C ILE A 97 -9.24 8.95 10.80
N GLU A 98 -9.90 8.21 11.69
CA GLU A 98 -11.33 8.36 11.95
C GLU A 98 -11.70 9.82 12.26
N LYS A 99 -10.96 10.46 13.19
CA LYS A 99 -11.19 11.84 13.58
C LYS A 99 -11.09 12.82 12.42
N GLU A 100 -10.03 12.75 11.62
CA GLU A 100 -9.80 13.72 10.55
C GLU A 100 -10.75 13.49 9.36
N PHE A 101 -11.02 12.23 9.01
CA PHE A 101 -11.94 11.91 7.92
C PHE A 101 -13.39 12.24 8.30
N LYS A 102 -13.81 12.00 9.54
CA LYS A 102 -15.11 12.45 10.07
C LYS A 102 -15.26 13.96 9.97
N LYS A 103 -14.23 14.72 10.40
CA LYS A 103 -14.21 16.19 10.29
C LYS A 103 -14.32 16.67 8.85
N GLY A 104 -13.70 15.95 7.90
CA GLY A 104 -13.76 16.27 6.48
C GLY A 104 -14.98 15.71 5.75
N ASN A 105 -15.90 15.04 6.45
CA ASN A 105 -17.05 14.34 5.89
C ASN A 105 -16.66 13.40 4.74
N ASP A 106 -15.58 12.63 4.94
CA ASP A 106 -14.99 11.72 3.97
C ASP A 106 -14.79 10.33 4.60
N ILE A 107 -14.52 9.32 3.76
CA ILE A 107 -14.27 7.94 4.19
C ILE A 107 -12.84 7.53 3.80
N ALA A 108 -12.06 7.13 4.79
CA ALA A 108 -10.74 6.56 4.56
C ALA A 108 -10.86 5.09 4.15
N ASN A 109 -10.30 4.74 2.99
CA ASN A 109 -10.02 3.36 2.64
C ASN A 109 -8.60 3.01 3.11
N ALA A 110 -8.45 1.92 3.86
CA ALA A 110 -7.17 1.53 4.45
C ALA A 110 -6.90 0.04 4.34
N LEU A 111 -5.62 -0.33 4.44
CA LEU A 111 -5.16 -1.70 4.66
C LEU A 111 -4.47 -1.77 6.01
N ILE A 112 -4.72 -2.82 6.79
CA ILE A 112 -3.96 -3.07 8.01
C ILE A 112 -2.54 -3.50 7.62
N GLU A 113 -1.54 -2.76 8.09
CA GLU A 113 -0.15 -3.12 7.92
C GLU A 113 0.28 -4.11 9.00
N ILE A 114 0.68 -5.32 8.58
CA ILE A 114 1.15 -6.37 9.48
C ILE A 114 2.68 -6.49 9.38
N ASN A 115 3.36 -6.38 10.51
CA ASN A 115 4.79 -6.65 10.64
C ASN A 115 5.02 -8.17 10.76
N ILE A 116 4.88 -8.85 9.62
CA ILE A 116 4.94 -10.32 9.55
C ILE A 116 6.32 -10.87 9.90
N GLY A 117 7.37 -10.10 9.67
CA GLY A 117 8.75 -10.47 9.94
C GLY A 117 9.20 -10.15 11.37
N ARG A 118 8.40 -9.46 12.18
CA ARG A 118 8.69 -9.04 13.56
C ARG A 118 9.99 -8.23 13.69
N GLU A 119 10.26 -7.36 12.70
CA GLU A 119 11.45 -6.50 12.72
C GLU A 119 11.09 -5.17 13.43
N ASP A 120 11.83 -4.83 14.49
CA ASP A 120 11.63 -3.59 15.27
C ASP A 120 11.77 -2.32 14.43
N SER A 121 12.53 -2.39 13.34
CA SER A 121 12.75 -1.27 12.42
C SER A 121 11.60 -1.01 11.44
N LYS A 122 10.61 -1.90 11.39
CA LYS A 122 9.47 -1.80 10.46
C LYS A 122 8.18 -1.45 11.18
N SER A 123 7.33 -0.70 10.47
CA SER A 123 5.97 -0.41 10.90
C SER A 123 5.07 -1.64 10.78
N GLY A 124 3.90 -1.55 11.33
CA GLY A 124 2.87 -2.59 11.29
C GLY A 124 2.56 -3.13 12.67
N ILE A 125 1.33 -3.64 12.83
CA ILE A 125 0.94 -4.35 14.05
C ILE A 125 1.49 -5.78 14.01
N PHE A 126 1.65 -6.38 15.18
CA PHE A 126 1.90 -7.82 15.27
C PHE A 126 0.59 -8.61 15.14
N GLU A 127 0.71 -9.90 14.86
CA GLU A 127 -0.45 -10.79 14.69
C GLU A 127 -1.31 -10.87 15.95
N GLU A 128 -0.69 -10.83 17.12
CA GLU A 128 -1.36 -10.83 18.42
C GLU A 128 -2.21 -9.58 18.68
N ASP A 129 -1.89 -8.44 18.05
CA ASP A 129 -2.64 -7.19 18.19
C ASP A 129 -3.78 -7.07 17.17
N LEU A 130 -3.92 -8.05 16.28
CA LEU A 130 -4.87 -7.98 15.15
C LEU A 130 -6.32 -7.95 15.63
N GLU A 131 -6.70 -8.77 16.58
CA GLU A 131 -8.10 -8.83 17.07
C GLU A 131 -8.51 -7.50 17.73
N GLU A 132 -7.62 -6.85 18.47
CA GLU A 132 -7.88 -5.53 19.03
C GLU A 132 -8.06 -4.50 17.92
N MET A 133 -7.18 -4.50 16.91
CA MET A 133 -7.30 -3.61 15.74
C MET A 133 -8.63 -3.81 15.01
N LEU A 134 -9.05 -5.04 14.76
CA LEU A 134 -10.32 -5.34 14.10
C LEU A 134 -11.50 -4.81 14.91
N SER A 135 -11.48 -5.04 16.23
CA SER A 135 -12.53 -4.54 17.15
C SER A 135 -12.63 -3.01 17.13
N GLU A 136 -11.50 -2.30 17.08
CA GLU A 136 -11.49 -0.84 17.00
C GLU A 136 -11.96 -0.32 15.64
N VAL A 137 -11.61 -0.99 14.53
CA VAL A 137 -12.10 -0.65 13.18
C VAL A 137 -13.62 -0.77 13.10
N GLU A 138 -14.23 -1.80 13.72
CA GLU A 138 -15.69 -1.99 13.71
C GLU A 138 -16.47 -0.87 14.43
N LYS A 139 -15.81 -0.09 15.29
CA LYS A 139 -16.38 1.10 15.97
C LYS A 139 -16.32 2.36 15.11
N CYS A 140 -15.52 2.36 14.03
CA CYS A 140 -15.36 3.51 13.16
C CYS A 140 -16.59 3.75 12.26
N GLU A 141 -16.82 5.01 11.91
CA GLU A 141 -17.84 5.44 10.95
C GLU A 141 -17.20 5.87 9.62
N ASN A 142 -15.99 6.43 9.68
CA ASN A 142 -15.28 7.04 8.55
C ASN A 142 -14.01 6.30 8.13
N VAL A 143 -13.80 5.07 8.63
CA VAL A 143 -12.72 4.19 8.17
C VAL A 143 -13.30 2.88 7.65
N LYS A 144 -12.86 2.47 6.47
CA LYS A 144 -13.11 1.16 5.89
C LYS A 144 -11.78 0.45 5.65
N VAL A 145 -11.67 -0.78 6.15
CA VAL A 145 -10.51 -1.62 5.90
C VAL A 145 -10.81 -2.57 4.74
N ASN A 146 -10.03 -2.49 3.68
CA ASN A 146 -10.23 -3.25 2.45
C ASN A 146 -9.27 -4.44 2.32
N GLY A 147 -8.47 -4.73 3.34
CA GLY A 147 -7.53 -5.83 3.31
C GLY A 147 -6.28 -5.62 4.16
N ILE A 148 -5.20 -6.29 3.76
CA ILE A 148 -3.92 -6.33 4.46
C ILE A 148 -2.78 -5.87 3.57
N MET A 149 -1.78 -5.23 4.17
CA MET A 149 -0.48 -4.95 3.58
C MET A 149 0.64 -5.53 4.43
N THR A 150 1.69 -6.03 3.79
CA THR A 150 2.93 -6.39 4.48
C THR A 150 4.17 -6.00 3.69
N ILE A 151 5.25 -5.73 4.43
CA ILE A 151 6.62 -5.60 3.91
C ILE A 151 7.45 -6.66 4.61
N ILE A 152 7.87 -7.67 3.86
CA ILE A 152 8.64 -8.79 4.41
C ILE A 152 10.12 -8.41 4.65
N PRO A 153 10.84 -9.12 5.54
CA PRO A 153 12.29 -9.04 5.63
C PRO A 153 12.99 -9.38 4.31
N ILE A 154 14.19 -8.87 4.15
CA ILE A 154 15.06 -9.29 3.05
C ILE A 154 15.54 -10.73 3.35
N GLY A 155 15.29 -11.65 2.44
CA GLY A 155 15.64 -13.05 2.61
C GLY A 155 15.76 -13.81 1.29
N SER A 156 16.00 -15.11 1.38
CA SER A 156 15.93 -16.02 0.22
C SER A 156 14.51 -16.11 -0.34
N GLN A 157 14.36 -16.63 -1.54
CA GLN A 157 13.05 -16.83 -2.16
C GLN A 157 12.13 -17.71 -1.29
N ASP A 158 12.69 -18.77 -0.68
CA ASP A 158 11.92 -19.68 0.19
C ASP A 158 11.45 -18.96 1.48
N GLN A 159 12.31 -18.16 2.11
CA GLN A 159 11.94 -17.35 3.27
C GLN A 159 10.86 -16.33 2.91
N ASN A 160 11.00 -15.66 1.77
CA ASN A 160 10.01 -14.70 1.28
C ASN A 160 8.65 -15.38 1.04
N ARG A 161 8.66 -16.58 0.46
CA ARG A 161 7.45 -17.39 0.23
C ARG A 161 6.75 -17.73 1.54
N GLU A 162 7.48 -18.12 2.57
CA GLU A 162 6.88 -18.44 3.88
C GLU A 162 6.22 -17.21 4.53
N TYR A 163 6.80 -16.02 4.43
CA TYR A 163 6.16 -14.79 4.90
C TYR A 163 4.88 -14.48 4.11
N PHE A 164 4.89 -14.64 2.79
CA PHE A 164 3.71 -14.40 1.96
C PHE A 164 2.60 -15.41 2.26
N LYS A 165 2.92 -16.69 2.39
CA LYS A 165 1.96 -17.72 2.83
C LYS A 165 1.33 -17.41 4.18
N LYS A 166 2.16 -16.99 5.16
CA LYS A 166 1.67 -16.60 6.48
C LYS A 166 0.71 -15.42 6.38
N THR A 167 1.06 -14.39 5.61
CA THR A 167 0.19 -13.22 5.38
C THR A 167 -1.11 -13.63 4.68
N LYS A 168 -1.04 -14.49 3.66
CA LYS A 168 -2.22 -15.01 2.95
C LYS A 168 -3.14 -15.79 3.87
N LYS A 169 -2.59 -16.63 4.76
CA LYS A 169 -3.38 -17.38 5.74
C LYS A 169 -4.17 -16.45 6.67
N ILE A 170 -3.56 -15.37 7.15
CA ILE A 170 -4.24 -14.34 7.95
C ILE A 170 -5.37 -13.70 7.12
N PHE A 171 -5.07 -13.28 5.89
CA PHE A 171 -6.04 -12.68 4.99
C PHE A 171 -7.25 -13.60 4.76
N ASP A 172 -7.02 -14.88 4.47
CA ASP A 172 -8.09 -15.84 4.22
C ASP A 172 -8.94 -16.10 5.47
N SER A 173 -8.32 -16.23 6.63
CA SER A 173 -9.05 -16.41 7.88
C SER A 173 -9.98 -15.24 8.21
N LEU A 174 -9.58 -14.02 7.86
CA LEU A 174 -10.41 -12.83 8.03
C LEU A 174 -11.51 -12.74 6.95
N LYS A 175 -11.26 -13.24 5.76
CA LYS A 175 -12.22 -13.23 4.64
C LYS A 175 -13.48 -14.05 4.94
N GLU A 176 -13.34 -15.12 5.73
CA GLU A 176 -14.46 -15.97 6.16
C GLU A 176 -15.35 -15.32 7.25
N ARG A 177 -14.90 -14.21 7.83
CA ARG A 177 -15.60 -13.51 8.92
C ARG A 177 -16.51 -12.42 8.35
N GLN A 178 -17.59 -12.13 9.07
CA GLN A 178 -18.50 -11.04 8.74
C GLN A 178 -18.18 -9.80 9.56
N PHE A 179 -17.97 -8.68 8.87
CA PHE A 179 -17.66 -7.39 9.47
C PHE A 179 -18.52 -6.29 8.82
N LYS A 180 -18.75 -5.20 9.55
CA LYS A 180 -19.44 -3.99 9.05
C LYS A 180 -18.48 -3.09 8.24
N ASN A 181 -17.25 -2.95 8.75
CA ASN A 181 -16.27 -1.97 8.26
C ASN A 181 -15.05 -2.61 7.59
N ILE A 182 -14.99 -3.94 7.54
CA ILE A 182 -13.82 -4.67 7.04
C ILE A 182 -14.23 -5.61 5.90
N LYS A 183 -13.50 -5.54 4.79
CA LYS A 183 -13.60 -6.47 3.66
C LYS A 183 -12.20 -6.94 3.25
N MET A 184 -12.00 -8.23 3.12
CA MET A 184 -10.71 -8.78 2.66
C MET A 184 -10.71 -8.96 1.14
N GLU A 185 -10.52 -7.86 0.42
CA GLU A 185 -10.47 -7.80 -1.05
C GLU A 185 -9.04 -7.54 -1.56
N ILE A 186 -8.23 -6.82 -0.78
CA ILE A 186 -6.89 -6.37 -1.18
C ILE A 186 -5.83 -7.02 -0.31
N LEU A 187 -4.94 -7.77 -0.95
CA LEU A 187 -3.71 -8.29 -0.35
C LEU A 187 -2.52 -7.60 -1.02
N SER A 188 -1.99 -6.55 -0.37
CA SER A 188 -0.89 -5.75 -0.88
C SER A 188 0.43 -6.28 -0.35
N MET A 189 1.14 -7.06 -1.16
CA MET A 189 2.46 -7.62 -0.83
C MET A 189 3.27 -7.83 -2.11
N GLY A 190 4.60 -7.87 -1.98
CA GLY A 190 5.53 -7.99 -3.09
C GLY A 190 6.02 -6.65 -3.64
N MET A 191 7.34 -6.58 -3.85
CA MET A 191 8.07 -5.44 -4.40
C MET A 191 8.97 -5.90 -5.56
N THR A 192 9.82 -5.05 -6.09
CA THR A 192 10.65 -5.29 -7.29
C THR A 192 11.35 -6.65 -7.31
N HIS A 193 11.81 -7.18 -6.17
CA HIS A 193 12.62 -8.40 -6.13
C HIS A 193 11.85 -9.68 -5.79
N ASP A 194 10.62 -9.55 -5.30
CA ASP A 194 9.84 -10.65 -4.74
C ASP A 194 8.38 -10.71 -5.21
N TYR A 195 7.97 -9.78 -6.11
CA TYR A 195 6.57 -9.66 -6.55
C TYR A 195 6.04 -10.91 -7.25
N LEU A 196 6.88 -11.66 -7.98
CA LEU A 196 6.45 -12.90 -8.63
C LEU A 196 6.05 -13.95 -7.59
N THR A 197 6.90 -14.14 -6.56
CA THR A 197 6.59 -15.04 -5.44
C THR A 197 5.34 -14.56 -4.68
N ALA A 198 5.19 -13.24 -4.48
CA ALA A 198 3.99 -12.68 -3.85
C ALA A 198 2.72 -12.94 -4.66
N ILE A 199 2.78 -12.87 -6.00
CA ILE A 199 1.64 -13.20 -6.90
C ILE A 199 1.28 -14.68 -6.78
N GLU A 200 2.27 -15.57 -6.80
CA GLU A 200 2.06 -17.01 -6.62
C GLU A 200 1.37 -17.33 -5.30
N GLU A 201 1.64 -16.54 -4.25
CA GLU A 201 1.03 -16.68 -2.93
C GLU A 201 -0.24 -15.80 -2.75
N GLY A 202 -0.81 -15.26 -3.85
CA GLY A 202 -2.13 -14.64 -3.87
C GLY A 202 -2.17 -13.14 -3.65
N SER A 203 -1.07 -12.41 -3.86
CA SER A 203 -1.08 -10.94 -3.87
C SER A 203 -2.08 -10.40 -4.90
N THR A 204 -2.84 -9.37 -4.52
CA THR A 204 -3.73 -8.65 -5.45
C THR A 204 -3.20 -7.28 -5.85
N ILE A 205 -2.21 -6.75 -5.11
CA ILE A 205 -1.48 -5.53 -5.45
C ILE A 205 0.01 -5.76 -5.22
N VAL A 206 0.82 -5.56 -6.26
CA VAL A 206 2.29 -5.52 -6.16
C VAL A 206 2.80 -4.08 -6.29
N ARG A 207 3.81 -3.71 -5.47
CA ARG A 207 4.33 -2.34 -5.36
C ARG A 207 5.73 -2.27 -5.96
N ILE A 208 5.84 -1.76 -7.19
CA ILE A 208 7.10 -1.78 -7.93
C ILE A 208 7.63 -0.36 -8.13
N GLY A 209 8.80 -0.08 -7.60
CA GLY A 209 9.51 1.21 -7.75
C GLY A 209 10.74 1.08 -8.63
N THR A 210 11.82 0.51 -8.11
CA THR A 210 13.10 0.39 -8.81
C THR A 210 12.98 -0.37 -10.13
N GLY A 211 12.13 -1.39 -10.20
CA GLY A 211 11.86 -2.13 -11.44
C GLY A 211 11.25 -1.26 -12.55
N ILE A 212 10.49 -0.22 -12.21
CA ILE A 212 9.89 0.72 -13.17
C ILE A 212 10.83 1.90 -13.43
N PHE A 213 11.20 2.62 -12.38
CA PHE A 213 11.84 3.94 -12.46
C PHE A 213 13.36 3.91 -12.30
N GLY A 214 13.97 2.73 -12.12
CA GLY A 214 15.38 2.61 -11.84
C GLY A 214 15.77 2.98 -10.41
N GLU A 215 17.05 2.84 -10.09
CA GLU A 215 17.60 3.18 -8.78
C GLU A 215 17.41 4.66 -8.43
N ARG A 216 17.51 4.96 -7.14
CA ARG A 216 17.38 6.34 -6.66
C ARG A 216 18.67 7.10 -6.96
N ASN A 217 18.57 8.18 -7.70
CA ASN A 217 19.65 9.15 -7.78
C ASN A 217 19.66 9.98 -6.48
N TYR A 218 20.38 9.54 -5.47
CA TYR A 218 20.79 10.44 -4.39
C TYR A 218 21.83 11.40 -4.98
N LYS A 219 21.41 12.52 -5.55
CA LYS A 219 22.35 13.64 -5.70
C LYS A 219 22.73 14.08 -4.30
N ILE A 220 23.97 13.77 -3.92
CA ILE A 220 24.67 14.26 -2.74
C ILE A 220 24.74 15.78 -2.81
#